data_a05e1cebcfd7dc602189f41a99c4a002
#
_entry.id   a05e1cebcfd7dc602189f41a99c4a002
#
_cell.length_a   1.000
_cell.length_b   1.000
_cell.length_c   1.000
_cell.angle_alpha   90.00
_cell.angle_beta   90.00
_cell.angle_gamma   90.00
#
_symmetry.space_group_name_H-M   'P 1'
#
loop_
_entity.id
_entity.type
_entity.pdbx_description
1 polymer ?
#
loop_
_entity_poly.entity_id
_entity_poly.type
_entity_poly.pdbx_seq_one_letter_code
_entity_poly.pdbx_strand_id
1 'polypeptide(L)'
;MKIVFSPTALEHLEYWRKTSPATVAKIKSILSDISEHPFSGIAKPEPLKGPLKGLWSRRINQEHRLIYKVDGQEIQVLVLSMRYHYNK
;
A
#
# COMPACT_ATOMS: atom_id res chain seq x y z
N MET A 1 -3.95 14.82 -0.34
CA MET A 1 -3.95 14.18 0.99
C MET A 1 -2.53 13.93 1.44
N LYS A 2 -2.31 13.92 2.73
CA LYS A 2 -0.99 13.66 3.30
C LYS A 2 -0.74 12.16 3.34
N ILE A 3 0.46 11.72 2.96
CA ILE A 3 0.83 10.31 2.97
C ILE A 3 1.85 10.10 4.07
N VAL A 4 1.56 9.16 4.97
CA VAL A 4 2.43 8.82 6.09
C VAL A 4 2.76 7.34 6.03
N PHE A 5 4.03 7.00 6.20
CA PHE A 5 4.48 5.61 6.14
C PHE A 5 4.75 5.08 7.53
N SER A 6 4.27 3.89 7.82
CA SER A 6 4.63 3.19 9.06
C SER A 6 6.10 2.80 9.02
N PRO A 7 6.72 2.50 10.16
CA PRO A 7 8.10 1.99 10.16
C PRO A 7 8.26 0.74 9.30
N THR A 8 7.30 -0.17 9.32
CA THR A 8 7.33 -1.37 8.49
C THR A 8 7.29 -1.01 7.01
N ALA A 9 6.42 -0.07 6.62
CA ALA A 9 6.34 0.35 5.22
C ALA A 9 7.62 1.01 4.77
N LEU A 10 8.28 1.78 5.64
CA LEU A 10 9.56 2.39 5.29
C LEU A 10 10.63 1.34 5.03
N GLU A 11 10.66 0.28 5.84
CA GLU A 11 11.59 -0.82 5.62
C GLU A 11 11.35 -1.50 4.28
N HIS A 12 10.08 -1.72 3.94
CA HIS A 12 9.73 -2.33 2.67
C HIS A 12 10.13 -1.42 1.51
N LEU A 13 9.90 -0.13 1.64
CA LEU A 13 10.25 0.81 0.59
C LEU A 13 11.77 0.80 0.36
N GLU A 14 12.55 0.77 1.43
CA GLU A 14 14.00 0.71 1.32
C GLU A 14 14.45 -0.57 0.61
N TYR A 15 13.81 -1.69 0.94
CA TYR A 15 14.06 -2.95 0.26
C TYR A 15 13.81 -2.82 -1.25
N TRP A 16 12.66 -2.25 -1.63
CA TRP A 16 12.33 -2.09 -3.05
C TRP A 16 13.27 -1.13 -3.75
N ARG A 17 13.72 -0.07 -3.07
CA ARG A 17 14.65 0.87 -3.66
C ARG A 17 15.97 0.19 -4.02
N LYS A 18 16.38 -0.79 -3.25
CA LYS A 18 17.63 -1.51 -3.49
C LYS A 18 17.47 -2.64 -4.48
N THR A 19 16.28 -3.22 -4.60
CA THR A 19 16.10 -4.44 -5.39
C THR A 19 15.32 -4.26 -6.66
N SER A 20 14.44 -3.26 -6.75
CA SER A 20 13.59 -3.12 -7.94
C SER A 20 13.07 -1.70 -8.11
N PRO A 21 13.82 -0.86 -8.85
CA PRO A 21 13.33 0.49 -9.14
C PRO A 21 11.99 0.51 -9.85
N ALA A 22 11.69 -0.51 -10.65
CA ALA A 22 10.40 -0.61 -11.32
C ALA A 22 9.26 -0.75 -10.31
N THR A 23 9.49 -1.50 -9.24
CA THR A 23 8.50 -1.66 -8.18
C THR A 23 8.29 -0.33 -7.45
N VAL A 24 9.36 0.42 -7.22
CA VAL A 24 9.22 1.75 -6.60
C VAL A 24 8.37 2.67 -7.47
N ALA A 25 8.58 2.64 -8.79
CA ALA A 25 7.78 3.45 -9.71
C ALA A 25 6.30 3.05 -9.63
N LYS A 26 6.04 1.74 -9.56
CA LYS A 26 4.66 1.25 -9.43
C LYS A 26 4.03 1.72 -8.13
N ILE A 27 4.76 1.64 -7.03
CA ILE A 27 4.28 2.10 -5.73
C ILE A 27 3.94 3.59 -5.78
N LYS A 28 4.81 4.41 -6.39
CA LYS A 28 4.54 5.83 -6.51
C LYS A 28 3.27 6.10 -7.29
N SER A 29 3.07 5.35 -8.37
CA SER A 29 1.88 5.47 -9.20
C SER A 29 0.62 5.13 -8.40
N ILE A 30 0.69 4.07 -7.61
CA ILE A 30 -0.43 3.67 -6.78
C ILE A 30 -0.74 4.72 -5.72
N LEU A 31 0.30 5.25 -5.06
CA LEU A 31 0.10 6.27 -4.03
C LEU A 31 -0.54 7.53 -4.60
N SER A 32 -0.12 7.92 -5.80
CA SER A 32 -0.71 9.06 -6.46
C SER A 32 -2.21 8.82 -6.70
N ASP A 33 -2.55 7.62 -7.15
CA ASP A 33 -3.95 7.29 -7.39
C ASP A 33 -4.76 7.25 -6.10
N ILE A 34 -4.20 6.70 -5.03
CA ILE A 34 -4.89 6.65 -3.74
C ILE A 34 -5.19 8.06 -3.24
N SER A 35 -4.27 9.00 -3.45
CA SER A 35 -4.47 10.39 -3.03
C SER A 35 -5.68 11.02 -3.70
N GLU A 36 -5.96 10.63 -4.92
CA GLU A 36 -7.11 11.14 -5.67
C GLU A 36 -8.34 10.28 -5.51
N HIS A 37 -8.16 8.98 -5.39
CA HIS A 37 -9.25 8.02 -5.33
C HIS A 37 -8.99 6.99 -4.24
N PRO A 38 -9.20 7.33 -2.97
CA PRO A 38 -8.81 6.43 -1.86
C PRO A 38 -9.46 5.05 -1.90
N PHE A 39 -10.64 4.94 -2.48
CA PHE A 39 -11.40 3.69 -2.45
C PHE A 39 -11.71 3.12 -3.82
N SER A 40 -11.11 3.67 -4.86
CA SER A 40 -11.36 3.19 -6.23
C SER A 40 -10.11 3.47 -7.05
N GLY A 41 -10.08 3.04 -8.30
CA GLY A 41 -8.98 3.35 -9.20
C GLY A 41 -8.13 2.16 -9.57
N ILE A 42 -6.82 2.39 -9.74
CA ILE A 42 -5.93 1.37 -10.31
C ILE A 42 -5.50 0.33 -9.27
N ALA A 43 -4.90 -0.76 -9.77
CA ALA A 43 -4.26 -1.79 -8.93
C ALA A 43 -5.25 -2.50 -8.01
N LYS A 44 -6.49 -2.63 -8.43
CA LYS A 44 -7.54 -3.40 -7.74
C LYS A 44 -7.73 -3.05 -6.27
N PRO A 45 -8.26 -1.85 -5.99
CA PRO A 45 -8.54 -1.48 -4.60
C PRO A 45 -9.51 -2.48 -3.97
N GLU A 46 -9.20 -2.90 -2.76
CA GLU A 46 -10.01 -3.91 -2.09
C GLU A 46 -10.05 -3.67 -0.59
N PRO A 47 -11.25 -3.59 0.02
CA PRO A 47 -11.32 -3.49 1.47
C PRO A 47 -11.00 -4.85 2.08
N LEU A 48 -10.27 -4.84 3.18
CA LEU A 48 -9.90 -6.07 3.88
C LEU A 48 -10.96 -6.42 4.91
N LYS A 49 -10.98 -7.68 5.33
CA LYS A 49 -12.03 -8.21 6.19
C LYS A 49 -11.44 -8.79 7.47
N GLY A 50 -12.32 -9.17 8.40
CA GLY A 50 -11.92 -9.82 9.64
C GLY A 50 -11.05 -8.92 10.49
N PRO A 51 -9.94 -9.43 11.02
CA PRO A 51 -9.06 -8.63 11.86
C PRO A 51 -8.49 -7.40 11.19
N LEU A 52 -8.49 -7.38 9.85
CA LEU A 52 -7.96 -6.27 9.08
C LEU A 52 -9.03 -5.32 8.57
N LYS A 53 -10.24 -5.45 9.08
CA LYS A 53 -11.34 -4.59 8.67
C LYS A 53 -10.97 -3.12 8.88
N GLY A 54 -11.28 -2.29 7.90
CA GLY A 54 -10.92 -0.87 7.94
C GLY A 54 -9.68 -0.56 7.14
N LEU A 55 -8.92 -1.58 6.77
CA LEU A 55 -7.75 -1.40 5.92
C LEU A 55 -8.11 -1.72 4.47
N TRP A 56 -7.31 -1.21 3.56
CA TRP A 56 -7.49 -1.42 2.13
C TRP A 56 -6.19 -1.91 1.50
N SER A 57 -6.30 -2.60 0.37
CA SER A 57 -5.11 -3.05 -0.35
C SER A 57 -5.15 -2.62 -1.80
N ARG A 58 -3.98 -2.45 -2.38
CA ARG A 58 -3.78 -2.29 -3.82
C ARG A 58 -2.69 -3.27 -4.24
N ARG A 59 -2.81 -3.84 -5.43
CA ARG A 59 -1.82 -4.81 -5.91
C ARG A 59 -0.60 -4.11 -6.44
N ILE A 60 0.57 -4.37 -5.84
CA ILE A 60 1.84 -3.92 -6.39
C ILE A 60 2.21 -4.84 -7.55
N ASN A 61 2.12 -6.16 -7.32
CA ASN A 61 2.28 -7.18 -8.34
C ASN A 61 1.54 -8.43 -7.89
N GLN A 62 1.82 -9.60 -8.47
CA GLN A 62 1.10 -10.81 -8.10
C GLN A 62 1.30 -11.22 -6.66
N GLU A 63 2.48 -10.99 -6.13
CA GLU A 63 2.81 -11.41 -4.78
C GLU A 63 2.61 -10.37 -3.72
N HIS A 64 2.78 -9.11 -4.06
CA HIS A 64 2.89 -8.05 -3.06
C HIS A 64 1.73 -7.07 -3.13
N ARG A 65 1.34 -6.58 -1.95
CA ARG A 65 0.24 -5.63 -1.83
C ARG A 65 0.71 -4.42 -1.05
N LEU A 66 0.13 -3.29 -1.38
CA LEU A 66 0.24 -2.08 -0.60
C LEU A 66 -0.96 -2.05 0.31
N ILE A 67 -0.75 -2.03 1.62
CA ILE A 67 -1.84 -2.00 2.59
C ILE A 67 -1.88 -0.61 3.21
N TYR A 68 -3.05 -0.01 3.24
CA TYR A 68 -3.18 1.35 3.73
C TYR A 68 -4.49 1.57 4.46
N LYS A 69 -4.55 2.66 5.21
CA LYS A 69 -5.73 3.11 5.91
C LYS A 69 -5.96 4.58 5.59
N VAL A 70 -7.21 4.95 5.41
CA VAL A 70 -7.57 6.35 5.19
C VAL A 70 -8.09 6.90 6.51
N ASP A 71 -7.49 7.97 6.99
CA ASP A 71 -7.85 8.57 8.26
C ASP A 71 -7.96 10.08 8.05
N GLY A 72 -9.19 10.55 7.79
CA GLY A 72 -9.43 11.96 7.48
C GLY A 72 -8.73 12.35 6.20
N GLN A 73 -7.81 13.32 6.29
CA GLN A 73 -7.05 13.79 5.13
C GLN A 73 -5.70 13.07 5.01
N GLU A 74 -5.53 11.98 5.71
CA GLU A 74 -4.26 11.28 5.76
C GLU A 74 -4.38 9.87 5.21
N ILE A 75 -3.39 9.47 4.41
CA ILE A 75 -3.26 8.09 3.95
C ILE A 75 -2.12 7.48 4.75
N GLN A 76 -2.43 6.49 5.57
CA GLN A 76 -1.42 5.79 6.35
C GLN A 76 -1.03 4.52 5.62
N VAL A 77 0.19 4.48 5.10
CA VAL A 77 0.70 3.32 4.39
C VAL A 77 1.34 2.40 5.40
N LEU A 78 0.78 1.22 5.55
CA LEU A 78 1.18 0.28 6.60
C LEU A 78 2.17 -0.76 6.11
N VAL A 79 2.02 -1.20 4.88
CA VAL A 79 2.83 -2.27 4.31
C VAL A 79 3.00 -2.05 2.82
N LEU A 80 4.18 -2.37 2.31
CA LEU A 80 4.46 -2.32 0.87
C LEU A 80 4.92 -3.68 0.35
N SER A 81 4.64 -4.75 1.10
CA SER A 81 5.06 -6.09 0.71
C SER A 81 4.22 -7.11 1.44
N MET A 82 3.89 -8.20 0.76
CA MET A 82 3.13 -9.28 1.37
C MET A 82 4.02 -10.45 1.77
N ARG A 83 5.30 -10.19 1.92
CA ARG A 83 6.25 -11.24 2.27
C ARG A 83 5.86 -11.97 3.55
N TYR A 84 5.12 -11.32 4.41
CA TYR A 84 4.79 -11.85 5.71
C TYR A 84 3.37 -12.38 5.81
N HIS A 85 2.70 -12.54 4.69
CA HIS A 85 1.38 -13.19 4.65
C HIS A 85 0.34 -12.60 5.60
N TYR A 86 0.06 -11.36 5.47
CA TYR A 86 -0.81 -10.69 6.27
C TYR A 86 -2.19 -11.14 6.24
N ASN A 87 -2.67 -11.71 5.20
CA ASN A 87 -4.07 -12.02 4.99
C ASN A 87 -4.48 -13.36 5.52
N LYS A 88 -3.70 -13.96 6.35
CA LYS A 88 -4.06 -15.24 6.91
C LYS A 88 -4.99 -15.13 8.11
#